data_76847c78599cf3e73d85dfd2d9a7baa7
#
_entry.id   76847c78599cf3e73d85dfd2d9a7baa7
#
_cell.length_a   1.000
_cell.length_b   1.000
_cell.length_c   1.000
_cell.angle_alpha   90.00
_cell.angle_beta   90.00
_cell.angle_gamma   90.00
#
_symmetry.space_group_name_H-M   'P 1'
#
loop_
_entity.id
_entity.type
_entity.pdbx_description
1 polymer ?
#
loop_
_entity_poly.entity_id
_entity_poly.type
_entity_poly.pdbx_seq_one_letter_code
_entity_poly.pdbx_strand_id
1 'polypeptide(L)'
;LHRQIVDIRDINESNVRVKEVMEQQLIDHKDSIGKIYSITAGLEQRMPDEVIFYAVEMLGKLMKTKDVALYNVVNKDYARIFSASSQKARSLGNSIRYREMTDIYDALKEQKVYMNKKMDEQYPLMARGIYEGEEVQMIVMMWGLSWEKMTLGQANFLTVVSYLIQNAVLRAQRYMQALEEKRYSQNSRILEPEAFESLVQAYMKAKLKNLVECVLIKVDVQNSEYQKTDEQMSGY
;
A
#
# COMPACT_ATOMS: atom_id res chain seq x y z
N LEU A 1 -27.95 31.22 0.15
CA LEU A 1 -28.69 30.35 -0.77
C LEU A 1 -28.08 30.34 -2.16
N HIS A 2 -27.83 31.50 -2.81
CA HIS A 2 -27.31 31.57 -4.19
C HIS A 2 -25.89 30.98 -4.33
N ARG A 3 -24.99 31.21 -3.37
CA ARG A 3 -23.63 30.61 -3.31
C ARG A 3 -23.69 29.09 -3.16
N GLN A 4 -24.53 28.58 -2.29
CA GLN A 4 -24.66 27.14 -2.07
C GLN A 4 -25.21 26.41 -3.31
N ILE A 5 -26.09 27.04 -4.09
CA ILE A 5 -26.61 26.51 -5.34
C ILE A 5 -25.50 26.45 -6.41
N VAL A 6 -24.63 27.45 -6.47
CA VAL A 6 -23.49 27.48 -7.39
C VAL A 6 -22.49 26.38 -7.02
N ASP A 7 -22.15 26.25 -5.72
CA ASP A 7 -21.21 25.22 -5.23
C ASP A 7 -21.75 23.79 -5.52
N ILE A 8 -23.04 23.54 -5.31
CA ILE A 8 -23.68 22.25 -5.62
C ILE A 8 -23.68 21.98 -7.13
N ARG A 9 -23.88 23.01 -7.94
CA ARG A 9 -23.86 22.91 -9.40
C ARG A 9 -22.46 22.57 -9.90
N ASP A 10 -21.43 23.23 -9.38
CA ASP A 10 -20.02 23.01 -9.75
C ASP A 10 -19.54 21.60 -9.33
N ILE A 11 -19.97 21.14 -8.16
CA ILE A 11 -19.71 19.76 -7.69
C ILE A 11 -20.42 18.74 -8.60
N ASN A 12 -21.65 19.01 -8.99
CA ASN A 12 -22.42 18.12 -9.85
C ASN A 12 -21.87 18.09 -11.29
N GLU A 13 -21.46 19.22 -11.82
CA GLU A 13 -20.78 19.29 -13.13
C GLU A 13 -19.43 18.61 -13.11
N SER A 14 -18.66 18.73 -12.01
CA SER A 14 -17.42 18.01 -11.80
C SER A 14 -17.65 16.49 -11.73
N ASN A 15 -18.66 16.05 -10.99
CA ASN A 15 -19.00 14.63 -10.88
C ASN A 15 -19.50 14.05 -12.22
N VAL A 16 -20.25 14.82 -12.99
CA VAL A 16 -20.70 14.40 -14.34
C VAL A 16 -19.49 14.27 -15.27
N ARG A 17 -18.54 15.22 -15.28
CA ARG A 17 -17.33 15.15 -16.09
C ARG A 17 -16.44 13.97 -15.68
N VAL A 18 -16.30 13.72 -14.37
CA VAL A 18 -15.57 12.56 -13.85
C VAL A 18 -16.23 11.26 -14.31
N LYS A 19 -17.57 11.20 -14.26
CA LYS A 19 -18.34 10.06 -14.73
C LYS A 19 -18.20 9.86 -16.24
N GLU A 20 -18.30 10.91 -17.04
CA GLU A 20 -18.11 10.86 -18.50
C GLU A 20 -16.69 10.44 -18.89
N VAL A 21 -15.67 10.97 -18.20
CA VAL A 21 -14.27 10.57 -18.40
C VAL A 21 -14.06 9.11 -17.99
N MET A 22 -14.66 8.67 -16.87
CA MET A 22 -14.64 7.27 -16.47
C MET A 22 -15.38 6.37 -17.46
N GLU A 23 -16.56 6.77 -17.94
CA GLU A 23 -17.33 6.01 -18.93
C GLU A 23 -16.63 5.93 -20.27
N GLN A 24 -16.03 7.01 -20.79
CA GLN A 24 -15.20 6.96 -22.01
C GLN A 24 -13.96 6.10 -21.84
N GLN A 25 -13.28 6.18 -20.69
CA GLN A 25 -12.13 5.31 -20.40
C GLN A 25 -12.53 3.85 -20.17
N LEU A 26 -13.74 3.60 -19.67
CA LEU A 26 -14.31 2.25 -19.52
C LEU A 26 -14.76 1.67 -20.88
N ILE A 27 -15.22 2.51 -21.81
CA ILE A 27 -15.63 2.08 -23.16
C ILE A 27 -14.41 1.73 -24.02
N ASP A 28 -13.32 2.47 -23.91
CA ASP A 28 -12.04 2.17 -24.59
C ASP A 28 -11.32 0.94 -24.03
N HIS A 29 -11.73 0.46 -22.84
CA HIS A 29 -11.21 -0.73 -22.22
C HIS A 29 -12.34 -1.69 -21.83
N LYS A 30 -12.88 -2.43 -22.81
CA LYS A 30 -13.81 -3.56 -22.56
C LYS A 30 -13.33 -4.54 -21.47
N ASP A 31 -12.02 -4.54 -21.19
CA ASP A 31 -11.38 -5.34 -20.14
C ASP A 31 -11.34 -4.67 -18.74
N SER A 32 -11.71 -3.39 -18.61
CA SER A 32 -11.46 -2.65 -17.35
C SER A 32 -12.34 -3.10 -16.21
N ILE A 33 -13.60 -3.40 -16.45
CA ILE A 33 -14.55 -3.90 -15.44
C ILE A 33 -14.12 -5.30 -14.97
N GLY A 34 -13.76 -6.17 -15.91
CA GLY A 34 -13.24 -7.50 -15.59
C GLY A 34 -11.94 -7.45 -14.76
N LYS A 35 -11.06 -6.50 -15.08
CA LYS A 35 -9.83 -6.26 -14.31
C LYS A 35 -10.14 -5.77 -12.90
N ILE A 36 -11.03 -4.79 -12.74
CA ILE A 36 -11.45 -4.27 -11.42
C ILE A 36 -12.07 -5.39 -10.58
N TYR A 37 -12.97 -6.19 -11.16
CA TYR A 37 -13.55 -7.33 -10.47
C TYR A 37 -12.49 -8.35 -10.05
N SER A 38 -11.57 -8.70 -10.94
CA SER A 38 -10.47 -9.62 -10.66
C SER A 38 -9.54 -9.11 -9.55
N ILE A 39 -9.27 -7.79 -9.53
CA ILE A 39 -8.48 -7.13 -8.48
C ILE A 39 -9.19 -7.26 -7.13
N THR A 40 -10.46 -6.88 -7.09
CA THR A 40 -11.26 -6.92 -5.86
C THR A 40 -11.35 -8.33 -5.31
N ALA A 41 -11.72 -9.31 -6.15
CA ALA A 41 -11.80 -10.71 -5.76
C ALA A 41 -10.43 -11.25 -5.29
N GLY A 42 -9.35 -10.89 -5.98
CA GLY A 42 -8.00 -11.29 -5.60
C GLY A 42 -7.57 -10.73 -4.24
N LEU A 43 -7.90 -9.48 -3.94
CA LEU A 43 -7.62 -8.84 -2.65
C LEU A 43 -8.50 -9.41 -1.52
N GLU A 44 -9.76 -9.77 -1.81
CA GLU A 44 -10.69 -10.34 -0.84
C GLU A 44 -10.34 -11.76 -0.41
N GLN A 45 -9.77 -12.54 -1.30
CA GLN A 45 -9.37 -13.93 -1.03
C GLN A 45 -8.06 -14.06 -0.25
N ARG A 46 -7.35 -12.96 0.00
CA ARG A 46 -6.06 -13.00 0.69
C ARG A 46 -6.21 -12.94 2.20
N MET A 47 -5.33 -13.69 2.88
CA MET A 47 -5.15 -13.53 4.32
C MET A 47 -4.66 -12.12 4.64
N PRO A 48 -5.02 -11.53 5.78
CA PRO A 48 -4.62 -10.17 6.14
C PRO A 48 -3.11 -9.91 6.04
N ASP A 49 -2.30 -10.87 6.46
CA ASP A 49 -0.83 -10.78 6.42
C ASP A 49 -0.26 -10.80 4.98
N GLU A 50 -1.03 -11.27 3.98
CA GLU A 50 -0.61 -11.38 2.57
C GLU A 50 -1.10 -10.21 1.69
N VAL A 51 -2.09 -9.43 2.13
CA VAL A 51 -2.77 -8.40 1.30
C VAL A 51 -1.79 -7.41 0.68
N ILE A 52 -0.83 -6.94 1.47
CA ILE A 52 0.12 -5.90 1.01
C ILE A 52 1.08 -6.46 -0.03
N PHE A 53 1.61 -7.67 0.18
CA PHE A 53 2.49 -8.31 -0.80
C PHE A 53 1.77 -8.59 -2.11
N TYR A 54 0.51 -9.05 -2.01
CA TYR A 54 -0.33 -9.26 -3.18
C TYR A 54 -0.61 -7.95 -3.93
N ALA A 55 -0.83 -6.84 -3.22
CA ALA A 55 -1.05 -5.53 -3.81
C ALA A 55 0.15 -5.07 -4.66
N VAL A 56 1.39 -5.26 -4.18
CA VAL A 56 2.60 -4.92 -4.94
C VAL A 56 2.73 -5.76 -6.19
N GLU A 57 2.52 -7.07 -6.09
CA GLU A 57 2.56 -7.98 -7.25
C GLU A 57 1.49 -7.62 -8.29
N MET A 58 0.27 -7.36 -7.82
CA MET A 58 -0.86 -6.99 -8.66
C MET A 58 -0.62 -5.64 -9.36
N LEU A 59 -0.15 -4.62 -8.64
CA LEU A 59 0.19 -3.32 -9.22
C LEU A 59 1.22 -3.47 -10.34
N GLY A 60 2.26 -4.29 -10.12
CA GLY A 60 3.26 -4.56 -11.15
C GLY A 60 2.66 -5.14 -12.42
N LYS A 61 1.75 -6.11 -12.29
CA LYS A 61 1.04 -6.73 -13.43
C LYS A 61 0.12 -5.73 -14.14
N LEU A 62 -0.65 -4.95 -13.40
CA LEU A 62 -1.63 -4.01 -13.94
C LEU A 62 -0.98 -2.84 -14.65
N MET A 63 0.02 -2.25 -14.01
CA MET A 63 0.78 -1.11 -14.55
C MET A 63 1.85 -1.55 -15.56
N LYS A 64 2.03 -2.87 -15.74
CA LYS A 64 3.04 -3.48 -16.62
C LYS A 64 4.44 -2.93 -16.32
N THR A 65 4.81 -2.88 -15.05
CA THR A 65 6.16 -2.56 -14.60
C THR A 65 6.63 -3.61 -13.60
N LYS A 66 7.94 -3.82 -13.55
CA LYS A 66 8.59 -4.72 -12.57
C LYS A 66 9.02 -3.97 -11.30
N ASP A 67 8.90 -2.65 -11.30
CA ASP A 67 9.54 -1.78 -10.33
C ASP A 67 8.48 -1.05 -9.49
N VAL A 68 7.88 -1.76 -8.54
CA VAL A 68 6.85 -1.26 -7.62
C VAL A 68 7.35 -1.39 -6.20
N ALA A 69 7.23 -0.32 -5.41
CA ALA A 69 7.45 -0.33 -3.97
C ALA A 69 6.24 0.18 -3.22
N LEU A 70 6.04 -0.35 -2.03
CA LEU A 70 5.09 0.13 -1.05
C LEU A 70 5.85 0.49 0.22
N TYR A 71 5.71 1.73 0.62
CA TYR A 71 6.26 2.28 1.85
C TYR A 71 5.17 2.48 2.88
N ASN A 72 5.42 2.09 4.12
CA ASN A 72 4.57 2.37 5.26
C ASN A 72 4.98 3.68 5.91
N VAL A 73 4.05 4.61 6.12
CA VAL A 73 4.33 5.91 6.77
C VAL A 73 4.44 5.71 8.28
N VAL A 74 5.53 6.23 8.85
CA VAL A 74 5.81 6.16 10.29
C VAL A 74 6.00 7.58 10.81
N ASN A 75 5.32 7.93 11.88
CA ASN A 75 5.44 9.23 12.55
C ASN A 75 5.23 10.46 11.63
N LYS A 76 4.39 10.34 10.60
CA LYS A 76 4.01 11.41 9.65
C LYS A 76 5.15 12.04 8.83
N ASP A 77 6.41 11.69 9.09
CA ASP A 77 7.59 12.29 8.44
C ASP A 77 8.38 11.27 7.62
N TYR A 78 8.41 10.06 8.10
CA TYR A 78 9.19 8.98 7.52
C TYR A 78 8.29 7.93 6.91
N ALA A 79 8.77 7.35 5.82
CA ALA A 79 8.16 6.16 5.28
C ALA A 79 9.23 5.05 5.19
N ARG A 80 8.88 3.85 5.64
CA ARG A 80 9.73 2.65 5.60
C ARG A 80 9.21 1.70 4.55
N ILE A 81 10.14 1.13 3.79
CA ILE A 81 9.80 0.13 2.78
C ILE A 81 9.16 -1.08 3.45
N PHE A 82 7.97 -1.42 2.99
CA PHE A 82 7.29 -2.63 3.43
C PHE A 82 7.51 -3.76 2.43
N SER A 83 7.36 -3.45 1.14
CA SER A 83 7.52 -4.41 0.06
C SER A 83 8.03 -3.71 -1.19
N ALA A 84 8.88 -4.37 -1.96
CA ALA A 84 9.33 -3.89 -3.25
C ALA A 84 9.65 -5.05 -4.18
N SER A 85 9.25 -4.94 -5.44
CA SER A 85 9.32 -6.02 -6.42
C SER A 85 10.68 -6.11 -7.15
N SER A 86 11.58 -5.13 -6.97
CA SER A 86 12.88 -5.11 -7.63
C SER A 86 13.90 -4.28 -6.87
N GLN A 87 15.18 -4.40 -7.24
CA GLN A 87 16.26 -3.55 -6.71
C GLN A 87 16.07 -2.08 -7.09
N LYS A 88 15.54 -1.79 -8.30
CA LYS A 88 15.22 -0.42 -8.70
C LYS A 88 14.12 0.18 -7.84
N ALA A 89 13.12 -0.60 -7.46
CA ALA A 89 12.08 -0.17 -6.55
C ALA A 89 12.58 0.09 -5.11
N ARG A 90 13.77 -0.40 -4.76
CA ARG A 90 14.46 -0.14 -3.48
C ARG A 90 15.46 1.02 -3.55
N SER A 91 15.58 1.70 -4.69
CA SER A 91 16.63 2.71 -4.93
C SER A 91 16.61 3.88 -3.95
N LEU A 92 15.45 4.23 -3.40
CA LEU A 92 15.33 5.28 -2.38
C LEU A 92 15.77 4.82 -0.97
N GLY A 93 16.07 3.53 -0.80
CA GLY A 93 16.48 2.95 0.49
C GLY A 93 15.31 2.45 1.34
N ASN A 94 15.66 1.88 2.48
CA ASN A 94 14.70 1.23 3.37
C ASN A 94 13.88 2.22 4.20
N SER A 95 14.36 3.46 4.36
CA SER A 95 13.66 4.52 5.08
C SER A 95 13.90 5.85 4.37
N ILE A 96 12.82 6.56 4.09
CA ILE A 96 12.84 7.85 3.39
C ILE A 96 12.14 8.92 4.21
N ARG A 97 12.63 10.17 4.11
CA ARG A 97 11.93 11.36 4.61
C ARG A 97 11.05 11.89 3.50
N TYR A 98 9.86 11.30 3.32
CA TYR A 98 9.00 11.63 2.18
C TYR A 98 8.52 13.08 2.18
N ARG A 99 8.53 13.78 3.33
CA ARG A 99 8.26 15.23 3.41
C ARG A 99 9.31 16.09 2.70
N GLU A 100 10.56 15.64 2.64
CA GLU A 100 11.64 16.35 1.94
C GLU A 100 11.51 16.21 0.43
N MET A 101 10.71 15.25 -0.04
CA MET A 101 10.38 15.05 -1.46
C MET A 101 9.17 15.92 -1.83
N THR A 102 9.36 17.25 -1.88
CA THR A 102 8.30 18.27 -1.94
C THR A 102 7.24 17.99 -3.00
N ASP A 103 7.62 17.70 -4.24
CA ASP A 103 6.67 17.44 -5.33
C ASP A 103 5.78 16.21 -5.07
N ILE A 104 6.36 15.16 -4.46
CA ILE A 104 5.63 13.96 -4.06
C ILE A 104 4.74 14.28 -2.87
N TYR A 105 5.29 14.93 -1.84
CA TYR A 105 4.56 15.27 -0.64
C TYR A 105 3.33 16.12 -0.92
N ASP A 106 3.46 17.16 -1.75
CA ASP A 106 2.36 18.05 -2.13
C ASP A 106 1.27 17.29 -2.89
N ALA A 107 1.65 16.43 -3.84
CA ALA A 107 0.70 15.57 -4.54
C ALA A 107 -0.05 14.62 -3.60
N LEU A 108 0.67 14.02 -2.62
CA LEU A 108 0.06 13.13 -1.63
C LEU A 108 -0.90 13.89 -0.71
N LYS A 109 -0.53 15.09 -0.25
CA LYS A 109 -1.38 15.94 0.58
C LYS A 109 -2.68 16.32 -0.11
N GLU A 110 -2.62 16.58 -1.41
CA GLU A 110 -3.80 16.86 -2.23
C GLU A 110 -4.55 15.60 -2.70
N GLN A 111 -4.17 14.43 -2.20
CA GLN A 111 -4.70 13.12 -2.61
C GLN A 111 -4.63 12.89 -4.13
N LYS A 112 -3.62 13.46 -4.80
CA LYS A 112 -3.36 13.30 -6.23
C LYS A 112 -2.28 12.26 -6.50
N VAL A 113 -2.21 11.81 -7.75
CA VAL A 113 -1.10 11.01 -8.23
C VAL A 113 0.05 11.95 -8.58
N TYR A 114 1.21 11.72 -7.98
CA TYR A 114 2.45 12.34 -8.42
C TYR A 114 2.87 11.71 -9.75
N MET A 115 3.27 12.56 -10.69
CA MET A 115 3.82 12.17 -11.98
C MET A 115 5.15 12.89 -12.20
N ASN A 116 6.24 12.16 -12.35
CA ASN A 116 7.56 12.69 -12.61
C ASN A 116 7.69 13.13 -14.07
N LYS A 117 7.23 14.34 -14.36
CA LYS A 117 7.27 14.91 -15.72
C LYS A 117 8.69 15.18 -16.22
N LYS A 118 9.65 15.33 -15.31
CA LYS A 118 11.06 15.58 -15.63
C LYS A 118 11.82 14.30 -16.00
N MET A 119 11.20 13.12 -15.75
CA MET A 119 11.81 11.81 -15.95
C MET A 119 13.13 11.65 -15.18
N ASP A 120 13.26 12.30 -14.03
CA ASP A 120 14.42 12.16 -13.16
C ASP A 120 14.45 10.72 -12.61
N GLU A 121 15.52 10.01 -12.90
CA GLU A 121 15.67 8.60 -12.54
C GLU A 121 15.84 8.37 -11.03
N GLN A 122 16.18 9.42 -10.26
CA GLN A 122 16.29 9.36 -8.80
C GLN A 122 14.93 9.19 -8.13
N TYR A 123 13.85 9.65 -8.75
CA TYR A 123 12.50 9.62 -8.21
C TYR A 123 11.62 8.60 -8.93
N PRO A 124 10.56 8.10 -8.25
CA PRO A 124 9.58 7.27 -8.93
C PRO A 124 8.92 8.05 -10.08
N LEU A 125 8.50 7.33 -11.10
CA LEU A 125 7.76 7.93 -12.21
C LEU A 125 6.31 8.27 -11.83
N MET A 126 5.72 7.46 -10.95
CA MET A 126 4.43 7.74 -10.34
C MET A 126 4.46 7.39 -8.86
N ALA A 127 3.75 8.18 -8.05
CA ALA A 127 3.49 7.86 -6.65
C ALA A 127 2.04 8.20 -6.27
N ARG A 128 1.47 7.40 -5.37
CA ARG A 128 0.11 7.59 -4.86
C ARG A 128 0.04 7.18 -3.39
N GLY A 129 -0.69 7.97 -2.59
CA GLY A 129 -1.01 7.63 -1.21
C GLY A 129 -2.12 6.59 -1.10
N ILE A 130 -2.06 5.81 -0.04
CA ILE A 130 -3.15 5.03 0.53
C ILE A 130 -3.49 5.71 1.84
N TYR A 131 -4.76 6.05 2.05
CA TYR A 131 -5.19 6.97 3.10
C TYR A 131 -6.10 6.31 4.10
N GLU A 132 -6.07 6.81 5.32
CA GLU A 132 -7.12 6.63 6.32
C GLU A 132 -7.63 8.04 6.70
N GLY A 133 -8.84 8.38 6.25
CA GLY A 133 -9.30 9.76 6.26
C GLY A 133 -8.44 10.65 5.37
N GLU A 134 -7.83 11.67 5.96
CA GLU A 134 -6.91 12.58 5.25
C GLU A 134 -5.42 12.19 5.45
N GLU A 135 -5.12 11.23 6.31
CA GLU A 135 -3.75 10.85 6.64
C GLU A 135 -3.23 9.79 5.68
N VAL A 136 -2.02 9.99 5.16
CA VAL A 136 -1.30 9.02 4.35
C VAL A 136 -0.79 7.90 5.25
N GLN A 137 -1.26 6.69 5.05
CA GLN A 137 -0.80 5.49 5.77
C GLN A 137 0.30 4.77 5.03
N MET A 138 0.18 4.70 3.72
CA MET A 138 1.16 4.05 2.87
C MET A 138 1.36 4.85 1.58
N ILE A 139 2.50 4.64 0.93
CA ILE A 139 2.84 5.28 -0.34
C ILE A 139 3.21 4.20 -1.35
N VAL A 140 2.45 4.12 -2.43
CA VAL A 140 2.80 3.34 -3.61
C VAL A 140 3.74 4.16 -4.48
N MET A 141 4.85 3.59 -4.88
CA MET A 141 5.84 4.21 -5.77
C MET A 141 6.17 3.26 -6.92
N MET A 142 6.30 3.80 -8.11
CA MET A 142 6.54 3.01 -9.31
C MET A 142 7.62 3.64 -10.18
N TRP A 143 8.50 2.79 -10.70
CA TRP A 143 9.53 3.09 -11.70
C TRP A 143 9.31 2.23 -12.95
N GLY A 144 10.17 2.36 -13.93
CA GLY A 144 10.20 1.47 -15.08
C GLY A 144 8.96 1.54 -15.99
N LEU A 145 8.18 2.61 -15.90
CA LEU A 145 7.08 2.88 -16.82
C LEU A 145 7.63 3.45 -18.13
N SER A 146 7.08 3.02 -19.27
CA SER A 146 7.40 3.66 -20.54
C SER A 146 6.74 5.04 -20.62
N TRP A 147 7.36 5.96 -21.36
CA TRP A 147 6.82 7.33 -21.56
C TRP A 147 5.37 7.34 -22.03
N GLU A 148 5.02 6.44 -22.92
CA GLU A 148 3.66 6.28 -23.46
C GLU A 148 2.60 5.98 -22.38
N LYS A 149 3.04 5.44 -21.23
CA LYS A 149 2.18 5.15 -20.08
C LYS A 149 2.11 6.29 -19.07
N MET A 150 2.89 7.35 -19.25
CA MET A 150 2.86 8.54 -18.40
C MET A 150 1.69 9.46 -18.78
N THR A 151 0.48 8.89 -18.78
CA THR A 151 -0.76 9.57 -19.20
C THR A 151 -1.67 9.83 -18.00
N LEU A 152 -2.57 10.80 -18.16
CA LEU A 152 -3.61 11.08 -17.16
C LEU A 152 -4.54 9.85 -16.95
N GLY A 153 -4.82 9.11 -18.02
CA GLY A 153 -5.60 7.87 -17.93
C GLY A 153 -4.94 6.83 -17.05
N GLN A 154 -3.63 6.68 -17.15
CA GLN A 154 -2.88 5.76 -16.29
C GLN A 154 -2.83 6.25 -14.82
N ALA A 155 -2.73 7.56 -14.60
CA ALA A 155 -2.82 8.14 -13.25
C ALA A 155 -4.20 7.92 -12.62
N ASN A 156 -5.29 8.11 -13.40
CA ASN A 156 -6.64 7.82 -12.95
C ASN A 156 -6.84 6.34 -12.64
N PHE A 157 -6.31 5.45 -13.47
CA PHE A 157 -6.34 4.01 -13.22
C PHE A 157 -5.60 3.65 -11.93
N LEU A 158 -4.40 4.21 -11.71
CA LEU A 158 -3.66 4.04 -10.45
C LEU A 158 -4.49 4.54 -9.26
N THR A 159 -5.21 5.63 -9.40
CA THR A 159 -6.10 6.16 -8.36
C THR A 159 -7.17 5.14 -7.98
N VAL A 160 -7.88 4.57 -8.96
CA VAL A 160 -8.91 3.54 -8.71
C VAL A 160 -8.33 2.31 -8.04
N VAL A 161 -7.21 1.79 -8.55
CA VAL A 161 -6.53 0.62 -7.98
C VAL A 161 -6.08 0.90 -6.55
N SER A 162 -5.56 2.10 -6.27
CA SER A 162 -5.15 2.49 -4.92
C SER A 162 -6.31 2.53 -3.94
N TYR A 163 -7.51 2.95 -4.34
CA TYR A 163 -8.72 2.85 -3.51
C TYR A 163 -9.11 1.41 -3.21
N LEU A 164 -9.01 0.50 -4.18
CA LEU A 164 -9.29 -0.92 -3.94
C LEU A 164 -8.30 -1.54 -2.95
N ILE A 165 -7.02 -1.20 -3.09
CA ILE A 165 -5.97 -1.62 -2.16
C ILE A 165 -6.23 -1.02 -0.77
N GLN A 166 -6.54 0.26 -0.68
CA GLN A 166 -6.87 0.95 0.57
C GLN A 166 -7.99 0.23 1.32
N ASN A 167 -9.10 -0.07 0.64
CA ASN A 167 -10.23 -0.77 1.25
C ASN A 167 -9.83 -2.17 1.74
N ALA A 168 -9.00 -2.89 0.99
CA ALA A 168 -8.52 -4.20 1.40
C ALA A 168 -7.56 -4.13 2.60
N VAL A 169 -6.64 -3.17 2.61
CA VAL A 169 -5.69 -2.95 3.71
C VAL A 169 -6.43 -2.55 4.99
N LEU A 170 -7.33 -1.57 4.92
CA LEU A 170 -8.10 -1.13 6.08
C LEU A 170 -8.97 -2.25 6.65
N ARG A 171 -9.58 -3.07 5.78
CA ARG A 171 -10.32 -4.25 6.20
C ARG A 171 -9.42 -5.27 6.89
N ALA A 172 -8.25 -5.55 6.33
CA ALA A 172 -7.28 -6.47 6.94
C ALA A 172 -6.81 -5.97 8.30
N GLN A 173 -6.51 -4.67 8.43
CA GLN A 173 -6.12 -4.05 9.71
C GLN A 173 -7.24 -4.17 10.76
N ARG A 174 -8.48 -3.84 10.39
CA ARG A 174 -9.64 -3.97 11.30
C ARG A 174 -9.87 -5.41 11.74
N TYR A 175 -9.71 -6.36 10.82
CA TYR A 175 -9.82 -7.78 11.15
C TYR A 175 -8.72 -8.21 12.12
N MET A 176 -7.48 -7.76 11.89
CA MET A 176 -6.36 -8.05 12.80
C MET A 176 -6.54 -7.41 14.17
N GLN A 177 -7.04 -6.18 14.24
CA GLN A 177 -7.39 -5.51 15.50
C GLN A 177 -8.50 -6.25 16.26
N ALA A 178 -9.56 -6.68 15.56
CA ALA A 178 -10.65 -7.44 16.18
C ALA A 178 -10.21 -8.80 16.73
N LEU A 179 -9.10 -9.34 16.22
CA LEU A 179 -8.50 -10.59 16.69
C LEU A 179 -7.27 -10.38 17.60
N GLU A 180 -6.98 -9.14 18.01
CA GLU A 180 -5.77 -8.82 18.76
C GLU A 180 -5.61 -9.70 20.01
N GLU A 181 -6.68 -9.86 20.81
CA GLU A 181 -6.70 -10.75 21.99
C GLU A 181 -6.41 -12.23 21.67
N LYS A 182 -6.71 -12.67 20.45
CA LYS A 182 -6.45 -14.05 19.99
C LYS A 182 -5.11 -14.21 19.30
N ARG A 183 -4.54 -13.10 18.82
CA ARG A 183 -3.25 -13.12 18.10
C ARG A 183 -2.05 -13.04 19.04
N TYR A 184 -2.23 -12.45 20.20
CA TYR A 184 -1.16 -12.24 21.16
C TYR A 184 -1.45 -12.99 22.46
N SER A 185 -0.41 -13.52 23.07
CA SER A 185 -0.49 -14.13 24.40
C SER A 185 -0.93 -13.09 25.43
N GLN A 186 -1.69 -13.52 26.40
CA GLN A 186 -2.33 -12.66 27.39
C GLN A 186 -1.32 -11.68 28.03
N ASN A 187 -1.63 -10.38 27.98
CA ASN A 187 -0.79 -9.29 28.51
C ASN A 187 0.63 -9.21 27.90
N SER A 188 0.83 -9.71 26.69
CA SER A 188 2.12 -9.66 26.01
C SER A 188 1.99 -9.19 24.56
N ARG A 189 3.14 -8.88 23.94
CA ARG A 189 3.25 -8.66 22.49
C ARG A 189 3.76 -9.88 21.74
N ILE A 190 3.76 -11.04 22.39
CA ILE A 190 4.20 -12.30 21.81
C ILE A 190 3.04 -12.88 21.03
N LEU A 191 3.25 -13.17 19.76
CA LEU A 191 2.23 -13.80 18.91
C LEU A 191 1.97 -15.23 19.39
N GLU A 192 0.70 -15.60 19.40
CA GLU A 192 0.30 -16.99 19.53
C GLU A 192 0.88 -17.84 18.37
N PRO A 193 1.15 -19.14 18.60
CA PRO A 193 1.82 -19.99 17.60
C PRO A 193 1.18 -19.95 16.22
N GLU A 194 -0.15 -20.03 16.15
CA GLU A 194 -0.89 -20.00 14.88
C GLU A 194 -0.75 -18.65 14.14
N ALA A 195 -0.79 -17.55 14.89
CA ALA A 195 -0.61 -16.20 14.34
C ALA A 195 0.82 -15.99 13.86
N PHE A 196 1.81 -16.49 14.59
CA PHE A 196 3.21 -16.47 14.21
C PHE A 196 3.46 -17.30 12.94
N GLU A 197 2.92 -18.51 12.87
CA GLU A 197 3.04 -19.37 11.69
C GLU A 197 2.45 -18.70 10.45
N SER A 198 1.24 -18.13 10.55
CA SER A 198 0.59 -17.39 9.45
C SER A 198 1.47 -16.24 8.95
N LEU A 199 2.02 -15.44 9.86
CA LEU A 199 2.91 -14.34 9.54
C LEU A 199 4.19 -14.84 8.84
N VAL A 200 4.86 -15.85 9.38
CA VAL A 200 6.07 -16.44 8.79
C VAL A 200 5.79 -16.96 7.39
N GLN A 201 4.68 -17.67 7.19
CA GLN A 201 4.30 -18.18 5.88
C GLN A 201 4.07 -17.07 4.86
N ALA A 202 3.41 -15.96 5.25
CA ALA A 202 3.19 -14.81 4.38
C ALA A 202 4.53 -14.17 3.95
N TYR A 203 5.45 -13.97 4.89
CA TYR A 203 6.78 -13.43 4.59
C TYR A 203 7.63 -14.39 3.76
N MET A 204 7.60 -15.69 4.01
CA MET A 204 8.31 -16.68 3.19
C MET A 204 7.79 -16.71 1.75
N LYS A 205 6.48 -16.70 1.55
CA LYS A 205 5.88 -16.61 0.20
C LYS A 205 6.29 -15.32 -0.51
N ALA A 206 6.30 -14.19 0.21
CA ALA A 206 6.73 -12.91 -0.33
C ALA A 206 8.22 -12.90 -0.69
N LYS A 207 9.08 -13.49 0.16
CA LYS A 207 10.51 -13.63 -0.10
C LYS A 207 10.81 -14.47 -1.34
N LEU A 208 10.11 -15.59 -1.52
CA LEU A 208 10.24 -16.42 -2.73
C LEU A 208 9.91 -15.66 -4.02
N LYS A 209 9.07 -14.63 -3.93
CA LYS A 209 8.72 -13.73 -5.04
C LYS A 209 9.61 -12.47 -5.12
N ASN A 210 10.63 -12.37 -4.29
CA ASN A 210 11.51 -11.19 -4.14
C ASN A 210 10.76 -9.88 -3.78
N LEU A 211 9.63 -9.97 -3.09
CA LEU A 211 8.83 -8.83 -2.67
C LEU A 211 9.30 -8.22 -1.33
N VAL A 212 10.04 -8.99 -0.54
CA VAL A 212 10.53 -8.58 0.78
C VAL A 212 11.90 -9.21 1.06
N GLU A 213 12.73 -8.47 1.76
CA GLU A 213 13.95 -9.01 2.39
C GLU A 213 13.68 -9.20 3.87
N CYS A 214 13.81 -10.42 4.36
CA CYS A 214 13.59 -10.76 5.76
C CYS A 214 14.54 -11.85 6.22
N VAL A 215 14.81 -11.84 7.51
CA VAL A 215 15.54 -12.90 8.22
C VAL A 215 14.71 -13.34 9.42
N LEU A 216 14.74 -14.63 9.72
CA LEU A 216 14.18 -15.17 10.95
C LEU A 216 15.31 -15.38 11.94
N ILE A 217 15.19 -14.77 13.10
CA ILE A 217 16.18 -14.90 14.18
C ILE A 217 15.57 -15.77 15.26
N LYS A 218 16.24 -16.88 15.59
CA LYS A 218 15.92 -17.70 16.74
C LYS A 218 16.82 -17.26 17.90
N VAL A 219 16.20 -16.92 19.02
CA VAL A 219 16.91 -16.58 20.25
C VAL A 219 16.62 -17.66 21.28
N ASP A 220 17.64 -18.38 21.71
CA ASP A 220 17.55 -19.34 22.80
C ASP A 220 17.96 -18.64 24.11
N VAL A 221 17.02 -18.41 24.99
CA VAL A 221 17.28 -17.80 26.29
C VAL A 221 17.60 -18.90 27.29
N GLN A 222 18.87 -18.98 27.71
CA GLN A 222 19.26 -19.88 28.79
C GLN A 222 18.94 -19.23 30.12
N ASN A 223 17.79 -19.56 30.71
CA ASN A 223 17.42 -19.11 32.03
C ASN A 223 16.84 -20.26 32.85
N SER A 224 17.26 -20.41 34.08
CA SER A 224 16.78 -21.43 35.03
C SER A 224 15.40 -21.08 35.63
N GLU A 225 14.90 -19.84 35.46
CA GLU A 225 13.65 -19.36 36.03
C GLU A 225 12.70 -18.90 34.92
N TYR A 226 11.92 -19.84 34.38
CA TYR A 226 10.93 -19.59 33.32
C TYR A 226 9.96 -18.44 33.60
N GLN A 227 9.54 -18.24 34.85
CA GLN A 227 8.59 -17.19 35.23
C GLN A 227 9.14 -15.76 35.06
N LYS A 228 10.45 -15.55 35.30
CA LYS A 228 11.06 -14.21 35.10
C LYS A 228 11.24 -13.84 33.63
N THR A 229 11.35 -14.83 32.75
CA THR A 229 11.51 -14.60 31.33
C THR A 229 10.23 -14.04 30.70
N ASP A 230 9.07 -14.54 31.09
CA ASP A 230 7.78 -14.08 30.59
C ASP A 230 7.46 -12.64 31.04
N GLU A 231 7.80 -12.27 32.29
CA GLU A 231 7.66 -10.91 32.80
C GLU A 231 8.62 -9.93 32.12
N GLN A 232 9.84 -10.34 31.77
CA GLN A 232 10.82 -9.50 31.08
C GLN A 232 10.47 -9.33 29.60
N MET A 233 9.94 -10.35 28.94
CA MET A 233 9.53 -10.29 27.53
C MET A 233 8.23 -9.51 27.33
N SER A 234 7.37 -9.43 28.33
CA SER A 234 6.13 -8.64 28.30
C SER A 234 6.35 -7.14 28.47
N GLY A 235 7.53 -6.72 28.90
CA GLY A 235 7.92 -5.33 29.13
C GLY A 235 8.56 -4.61 27.92
N TYR A 236 8.74 -5.30 26.78
CA TYR A 236 9.23 -4.76 25.51
C TYR A 236 8.13 -4.76 24.47
#